data_f21ed349a204aef5ad4c6b96d1b142e1
#
_entry.id   f21ed349a204aef5ad4c6b96d1b142e1
#
_cell.length_a   1.000
_cell.length_b   1.000
_cell.length_c   1.000
_cell.angle_alpha   90.00
_cell.angle_beta   90.00
_cell.angle_gamma   90.00
#
_symmetry.space_group_name_H-M   'P 1'
#
loop_
_entity.id
_entity.type
_entity.pdbx_description
1 polymer ?
#
loop_
_entity_poly.entity_id
_entity_poly.type
_entity_poly.pdbx_seq_one_letter_code
_entity_poly.pdbx_strand_id
1 'polypeptide(L)'
;MNAPVPRSLTKADFTSDQTVRWCPGCGDFGVRRALELAMIDRLEENGMPMENNVVVAGIGCSGNLVHLLEGPQPYGIHGIHGRSLPIALGVKMAQPTLNVVVVAGDGDFLSIGGEHIGPQAARNLNVCAVIMDNG
;
A
#
# COMPACT_ATOMS: atom_id res chain seq x y z
N MET A 1 -29.24 -6.24 -10.88
CA MET A 1 -28.37 -7.42 -10.69
C MET A 1 -27.75 -7.26 -9.32
N ASN A 2 -28.07 -8.13 -8.36
CA ASN A 2 -27.47 -8.06 -7.03
C ASN A 2 -25.99 -8.46 -7.18
N ALA A 3 -25.09 -7.54 -6.85
CA ALA A 3 -23.68 -7.89 -6.67
C ALA A 3 -23.60 -9.03 -5.63
N PRO A 4 -22.79 -10.08 -5.88
CA PRO A 4 -22.63 -11.13 -4.89
C PRO A 4 -22.14 -10.50 -3.57
N VAL A 5 -22.80 -10.88 -2.48
CA VAL A 5 -22.34 -10.47 -1.14
C VAL A 5 -20.90 -10.95 -1.00
N PRO A 6 -19.93 -10.06 -0.74
CA PRO A 6 -18.55 -10.48 -0.62
C PRO A 6 -18.46 -11.47 0.56
N ARG A 7 -17.89 -12.65 0.31
CA ARG A 7 -17.52 -13.54 1.40
C ARG A 7 -16.54 -12.81 2.31
N SER A 8 -16.56 -13.09 3.59
CA SER A 8 -15.57 -12.58 4.52
C SER A 8 -14.15 -12.97 4.04
N LEU A 9 -13.29 -11.98 3.83
CA LEU A 9 -11.91 -12.23 3.44
C LEU A 9 -11.11 -12.73 4.64
N THR A 10 -10.20 -13.64 4.36
CA THR A 10 -9.29 -14.21 5.35
C THR A 10 -7.84 -13.93 4.97
N LYS A 11 -6.92 -14.16 5.89
CA LYS A 11 -5.49 -14.05 5.61
C LYS A 11 -5.06 -14.90 4.41
N ALA A 12 -5.68 -16.06 4.21
CA ALA A 12 -5.35 -16.97 3.11
C ALA A 12 -5.66 -16.36 1.74
N ASP A 13 -6.61 -15.43 1.68
CA ASP A 13 -6.97 -14.74 0.44
C ASP A 13 -5.90 -13.75 -0.04
N PHE A 14 -4.93 -13.41 0.82
CA PHE A 14 -3.79 -12.52 0.53
C PHE A 14 -2.45 -13.28 0.42
N THR A 15 -2.49 -14.59 0.21
CA THR A 15 -1.25 -15.35 0.00
C THR A 15 -0.73 -15.11 -1.41
N SER A 16 0.58 -14.85 -1.51
CA SER A 16 1.30 -14.67 -2.76
C SER A 16 2.17 -15.90 -3.04
N ASP A 17 2.31 -16.27 -4.30
CA ASP A 17 3.28 -17.26 -4.77
C ASP A 17 4.67 -16.64 -4.98
N GLN A 18 4.79 -15.33 -4.84
CA GLN A 18 6.05 -14.61 -4.96
C GLN A 18 7.01 -14.96 -3.82
N THR A 19 8.27 -15.14 -4.18
CA THR A 19 9.30 -15.40 -3.19
C THR A 19 9.52 -14.18 -2.30
N VAL A 20 9.29 -14.35 -1.01
CA VAL A 20 9.59 -13.31 -0.02
C VAL A 20 11.12 -13.14 0.08
N ARG A 21 11.58 -11.90 -0.10
CA ARG A 21 13.01 -11.54 -0.09
C ARG A 21 13.42 -10.81 1.20
N TRP A 22 12.54 -10.72 2.18
CA TRP A 22 12.84 -10.11 3.47
C TRP A 22 13.64 -11.05 4.37
N CYS A 23 14.50 -10.47 5.18
CA CYS A 23 15.27 -11.22 6.17
C CYS A 23 14.37 -11.87 7.22
N PRO A 24 14.73 -13.03 7.77
CA PRO A 24 14.00 -13.62 8.89
C PRO A 24 13.87 -12.63 10.06
N GLY A 25 12.65 -12.44 10.55
CA GLY A 25 12.37 -11.50 11.63
C GLY A 25 12.22 -10.04 11.21
N CYS A 26 12.23 -9.73 9.93
CA CYS A 26 12.02 -8.37 9.43
C CYS A 26 10.64 -7.83 9.84
N GLY A 27 10.59 -6.56 10.26
CA GLY A 27 9.35 -5.87 10.62
C GLY A 27 8.35 -5.74 9.49
N ASP A 28 8.81 -5.79 8.24
CA ASP A 28 7.96 -5.68 7.04
C ASP A 28 6.87 -6.78 6.99
N PHE A 29 7.13 -7.97 7.56
CA PHE A 29 6.11 -9.01 7.73
C PHE A 29 4.93 -8.54 8.59
N GLY A 30 5.23 -7.82 9.67
CA GLY A 30 4.22 -7.26 10.56
C GLY A 30 3.42 -6.15 9.88
N VAL A 31 4.09 -5.25 9.16
CA VAL A 31 3.44 -4.17 8.40
C VAL A 31 2.54 -4.73 7.31
N ARG A 32 3.00 -5.71 6.54
CA ARG A 32 2.17 -6.42 5.56
C ARG A 32 0.90 -6.95 6.21
N ARG A 33 1.04 -7.67 7.33
CA ARG A 33 -0.10 -8.26 8.02
C ARG A 33 -1.07 -7.21 8.55
N ALA A 34 -0.57 -6.11 9.10
CA ALA A 34 -1.40 -5.01 9.58
C ALA A 34 -2.18 -4.35 8.42
N LEU A 35 -1.54 -4.17 7.27
CA LEU A 35 -2.19 -3.61 6.09
C LEU A 35 -3.31 -4.53 5.56
N GLU A 36 -3.06 -5.85 5.47
CA GLU A 36 -4.07 -6.84 5.09
C GLU A 36 -5.30 -6.77 6.00
N LEU A 37 -5.08 -6.74 7.32
CA LEU A 37 -6.17 -6.63 8.31
C LEU A 37 -6.93 -5.32 8.17
N ALA A 38 -6.23 -4.19 8.04
CA ALA A 38 -6.88 -2.90 7.90
C ALA A 38 -7.77 -2.80 6.63
N MET A 39 -7.35 -3.45 5.54
CA MET A 39 -8.18 -3.52 4.32
C MET A 39 -9.42 -4.41 4.50
N ILE A 40 -9.28 -5.53 5.23
CA ILE A 40 -10.41 -6.40 5.58
C ILE A 40 -11.40 -5.65 6.47
N ASP A 41 -10.91 -5.01 7.53
CA ASP A 41 -11.74 -4.25 8.46
C ASP A 41 -12.55 -3.16 7.74
N ARG A 42 -11.91 -2.44 6.80
CA ARG A 42 -12.59 -1.41 6.01
C ARG A 42 -13.65 -1.98 5.07
N LEU A 43 -13.44 -3.18 4.52
CA LEU A 43 -14.46 -3.86 3.73
C LEU A 43 -15.65 -4.26 4.62
N GLU A 44 -15.39 -4.84 5.79
CA GLU A 44 -16.42 -5.32 6.71
C GLU A 44 -17.21 -4.17 7.36
N GLU A 45 -16.52 -3.12 7.83
CA GLU A 45 -17.16 -2.01 8.55
C GLU A 45 -17.85 -1.01 7.62
N ASN A 46 -17.27 -0.71 6.48
CA ASN A 46 -17.71 0.38 5.61
C ASN A 46 -18.16 -0.10 4.22
N GLY A 47 -18.11 -1.41 3.96
CA GLY A 47 -18.44 -1.98 2.65
C GLY A 47 -17.54 -1.49 1.52
N MET A 48 -16.31 -1.02 1.85
CA MET A 48 -15.38 -0.51 0.83
C MET A 48 -14.85 -1.67 -0.01
N PRO A 49 -15.14 -1.72 -1.31
CA PRO A 49 -14.64 -2.78 -2.17
C PRO A 49 -13.11 -2.82 -2.18
N MET A 50 -12.54 -4.03 -2.23
CA MET A 50 -11.08 -4.21 -2.17
C MET A 50 -10.36 -3.51 -3.32
N GLU A 51 -10.96 -3.48 -4.51
CA GLU A 51 -10.47 -2.78 -5.70
C GLU A 51 -10.41 -1.25 -5.56
N ASN A 52 -11.04 -0.68 -4.54
CA ASN A 52 -10.92 0.75 -4.24
C ASN A 52 -9.67 1.08 -3.41
N ASN A 53 -8.89 0.09 -3.02
CA ASN A 53 -7.60 0.30 -2.39
C ASN A 53 -6.48 0.28 -3.45
N VAL A 54 -5.56 1.21 -3.34
CA VAL A 54 -4.35 1.28 -4.18
C VAL A 54 -3.13 1.38 -3.27
N VAL A 55 -2.22 0.43 -3.41
CA VAL A 55 -0.95 0.42 -2.68
C VAL A 55 0.15 0.87 -3.63
N VAL A 56 0.80 1.96 -3.30
CA VAL A 56 1.92 2.53 -4.09
C VAL A 56 3.21 2.31 -3.33
N ALA A 57 4.16 1.64 -3.95
CA ALA A 57 5.46 1.37 -3.36
C ALA A 57 6.60 2.01 -4.16
N GLY A 58 7.64 2.41 -3.47
CA GLY A 58 8.93 2.78 -4.05
C GLY A 58 9.88 1.59 -4.13
N ILE A 59 11.16 1.83 -4.32
CA ILE A 59 12.18 0.79 -4.48
C ILE A 59 12.89 0.51 -3.16
N GLY A 60 13.10 -0.76 -2.87
CA GLY A 60 13.78 -1.25 -1.68
C GLY A 60 13.11 -2.50 -1.13
N CYS A 61 13.61 -3.03 -0.02
CA CYS A 61 13.05 -4.22 0.61
C CYS A 61 11.57 -4.00 0.95
N SER A 62 11.26 -2.88 1.57
CA SER A 62 9.91 -2.52 1.99
C SER A 62 8.95 -2.34 0.80
N GLY A 63 9.44 -1.83 -0.32
CA GLY A 63 8.67 -1.70 -1.56
C GLY A 63 8.20 -3.03 -2.15
N ASN A 64 8.88 -4.14 -1.85
CA ASN A 64 8.45 -5.46 -2.28
C ASN A 64 7.11 -5.90 -1.67
N LEU A 65 6.63 -5.20 -0.64
CA LEU A 65 5.34 -5.50 -0.02
C LEU A 65 4.21 -5.53 -1.05
N VAL A 66 4.23 -4.64 -2.04
CA VAL A 66 3.20 -4.56 -3.09
C VAL A 66 3.06 -5.85 -3.91
N HIS A 67 4.13 -6.61 -4.06
CA HIS A 67 4.13 -7.90 -4.78
C HIS A 67 3.65 -9.08 -3.93
N LEU A 68 3.52 -8.87 -2.63
CA LEU A 68 3.15 -9.92 -1.69
C LEU A 68 1.68 -9.86 -1.28
N LEU A 69 0.94 -8.85 -1.77
CA LEU A 69 -0.50 -8.72 -1.60
C LEU A 69 -1.17 -9.34 -2.82
N GLU A 70 -1.83 -10.46 -2.66
CA GLU A 70 -2.56 -11.17 -3.72
C GLU A 70 -3.98 -11.53 -3.27
N GLY A 71 -4.76 -12.15 -4.16
CA GLY A 71 -6.14 -12.52 -3.92
C GLY A 71 -7.13 -11.51 -4.46
N PRO A 72 -8.26 -11.21 -3.80
CA PRO A 72 -9.14 -10.10 -4.14
C PRO A 72 -8.42 -8.80 -3.78
N GLN A 73 -7.60 -8.33 -4.69
CA GLN A 73 -6.48 -7.43 -4.44
C GLN A 73 -6.86 -5.97 -4.39
N PRO A 74 -6.15 -5.19 -3.56
CA PRO A 74 -5.90 -3.80 -3.90
C PRO A 74 -5.05 -3.72 -5.17
N TYR A 75 -5.19 -2.64 -5.93
CA TYR A 75 -4.25 -2.38 -7.03
C TYR A 75 -2.87 -2.04 -6.46
N GLY A 76 -1.83 -2.66 -7.02
CA GLY A 76 -0.43 -2.42 -6.66
C GLY A 76 0.31 -1.63 -7.71
N ILE A 77 1.06 -0.62 -7.30
CA ILE A 77 1.96 0.13 -8.18
C ILE A 77 3.35 0.10 -7.56
N HIS A 78 4.30 -0.60 -8.20
CA HIS A 78 5.71 -0.54 -7.83
C HIS A 78 6.40 0.50 -8.69
N GLY A 79 6.64 1.68 -8.12
CA GLY A 79 7.14 2.84 -8.83
C GLY A 79 8.67 2.92 -8.89
N ILE A 80 9.16 4.08 -9.32
CA ILE A 80 10.59 4.40 -9.37
C ILE A 80 11.05 4.83 -7.98
N HIS A 81 12.33 4.58 -7.66
CA HIS A 81 12.95 4.94 -6.39
C HIS A 81 12.76 6.41 -6.02
N GLY A 82 12.25 6.65 -4.82
CA GLY A 82 11.95 7.99 -4.31
C GLY A 82 10.73 8.67 -4.95
N ARG A 83 9.89 7.95 -5.70
CA ARG A 83 8.75 8.55 -6.43
C ARG A 83 7.40 7.97 -6.03
N SER A 84 7.34 7.18 -4.97
CA SER A 84 6.08 6.62 -4.48
C SER A 84 5.05 7.70 -4.14
N LEU A 85 5.47 8.77 -3.47
CA LEU A 85 4.59 9.85 -3.05
C LEU A 85 3.98 10.65 -4.22
N PRO A 86 4.75 11.15 -5.23
CA PRO A 86 4.15 11.83 -6.37
C PRO A 86 3.30 10.91 -7.26
N ILE A 87 3.60 9.61 -7.32
CA ILE A 87 2.74 8.63 -8.01
C ILE A 87 1.39 8.52 -7.28
N ALA A 88 1.42 8.36 -5.95
CA ALA A 88 0.22 8.30 -5.11
C ALA A 88 -0.62 9.58 -5.24
N LEU A 89 0.03 10.75 -5.32
CA LEU A 89 -0.64 12.01 -5.60
C LEU A 89 -1.39 11.97 -6.93
N GLY A 90 -0.74 11.52 -8.00
CA GLY A 90 -1.36 11.40 -9.32
C GLY A 90 -2.59 10.49 -9.30
N VAL A 91 -2.49 9.33 -8.65
CA VAL A 91 -3.61 8.40 -8.47
C VAL A 91 -4.76 9.08 -7.71
N LYS A 92 -4.47 9.72 -6.60
CA LYS A 92 -5.48 10.37 -5.75
C LYS A 92 -6.16 11.56 -6.43
N MET A 93 -5.41 12.33 -7.22
CA MET A 93 -5.97 13.43 -8.00
C MET A 93 -6.85 12.95 -9.17
N ALA A 94 -6.44 11.86 -9.83
CA ALA A 94 -7.21 11.29 -10.92
C ALA A 94 -8.51 10.65 -10.45
N GLN A 95 -8.48 9.99 -9.28
CA GLN A 95 -9.64 9.32 -8.70
C GLN A 95 -9.70 9.55 -7.18
N PRO A 96 -10.35 10.63 -6.75
CA PRO A 96 -10.37 11.06 -5.34
C PRO A 96 -11.04 10.07 -4.38
N THR A 97 -11.90 9.17 -4.88
CA THR A 97 -12.62 8.19 -4.07
C THR A 97 -11.75 6.99 -3.67
N LEU A 98 -10.62 6.76 -4.35
CA LEU A 98 -9.72 5.66 -4.03
C LEU A 98 -9.05 5.86 -2.66
N ASN A 99 -8.89 4.76 -1.95
CA ASN A 99 -8.07 4.69 -0.75
C ASN A 99 -6.62 4.43 -1.18
N VAL A 100 -5.75 5.41 -1.01
CA VAL A 100 -4.36 5.32 -1.48
C VAL A 100 -3.42 5.20 -0.30
N VAL A 101 -2.65 4.13 -0.28
CA VAL A 101 -1.63 3.85 0.74
C VAL A 101 -0.26 3.79 0.07
N VAL A 102 0.68 4.55 0.60
CA VAL A 102 2.09 4.49 0.20
C VAL A 102 2.84 3.61 1.19
N VAL A 103 3.65 2.67 0.69
CA VAL A 103 4.56 1.86 1.49
C VAL A 103 5.98 2.04 0.97
N ALA A 104 6.89 2.46 1.83
CA ALA A 104 8.25 2.75 1.42
C ALA A 104 9.23 2.60 2.60
N GLY A 105 10.48 2.23 2.29
CA GLY A 105 11.57 2.32 3.24
C GLY A 105 11.99 3.78 3.49
N ASP A 106 12.69 4.01 4.58
CA ASP A 106 13.23 5.33 4.97
C ASP A 106 14.15 5.92 3.88
N GLY A 107 15.06 5.13 3.33
CA GLY A 107 15.94 5.57 2.25
C GLY A 107 15.20 5.97 0.98
N ASP A 108 14.13 5.24 0.62
CA ASP A 108 13.28 5.56 -0.53
C ASP A 108 12.46 6.84 -0.28
N PHE A 109 11.83 6.94 0.88
CA PHE A 109 10.87 8.00 1.16
C PHE A 109 11.52 9.28 1.67
N LEU A 110 12.44 9.18 2.66
CA LEU A 110 13.02 10.32 3.35
C LEU A 110 14.31 10.83 2.67
N SER A 111 15.10 9.93 2.08
CA SER A 111 16.36 10.30 1.42
C SER A 111 16.10 10.72 -0.02
N ILE A 112 15.96 9.77 -0.96
CA ILE A 112 15.79 10.08 -2.38
C ILE A 112 14.45 10.79 -2.68
N GLY A 113 13.41 10.44 -1.94
CA GLY A 113 12.07 11.01 -2.09
C GLY A 113 11.77 12.25 -1.25
N GLY A 114 12.72 12.67 -0.42
CA GLY A 114 12.49 13.71 0.61
C GLY A 114 11.97 15.04 0.08
N GLU A 115 12.37 15.45 -1.12
CA GLU A 115 11.91 16.68 -1.76
C GLU A 115 10.42 16.68 -2.10
N HIS A 116 9.79 15.51 -2.17
CA HIS A 116 8.35 15.41 -2.47
C HIS A 116 7.47 15.58 -1.24
N ILE A 117 8.00 15.41 -0.02
CA ILE A 117 7.20 15.40 1.22
C ILE A 117 6.53 16.77 1.45
N GLY A 118 7.30 17.83 1.46
CA GLY A 118 6.78 19.18 1.71
C GLY A 118 5.69 19.60 0.69
N PRO A 119 5.96 19.55 -0.62
CA PRO A 119 4.95 19.89 -1.62
C PRO A 119 3.70 19.02 -1.58
N GLN A 120 3.82 17.72 -1.24
CA GLN A 120 2.66 16.84 -1.16
C GLN A 120 1.86 17.08 0.11
N ALA A 121 2.52 17.29 1.24
CA ALA A 121 1.87 17.66 2.50
C ALA A 121 1.07 18.96 2.36
N ALA A 122 1.63 19.97 1.67
CA ALA A 122 0.95 21.23 1.42
C ALA A 122 -0.34 21.09 0.61
N ARG A 123 -0.45 20.07 -0.24
CA ARG A 123 -1.69 19.75 -0.98
C ARG A 123 -2.76 19.09 -0.13
N ASN A 124 -2.39 18.57 1.02
CA ASN A 124 -3.29 17.96 2.01
C ASN A 124 -4.26 16.92 1.39
N LEU A 125 -3.78 16.11 0.47
CA LEU A 125 -4.57 15.02 -0.09
C LEU A 125 -4.67 13.85 0.90
N ASN A 126 -5.82 13.20 0.90
CA ASN A 126 -6.07 12.05 1.78
C ASN A 126 -5.33 10.80 1.25
N VAL A 127 -4.06 10.71 1.56
CA VAL A 127 -3.14 9.61 1.27
C VAL A 127 -2.49 9.17 2.58
N CYS A 128 -2.48 7.89 2.86
CA CYS A 128 -1.76 7.33 4.00
C CYS A 128 -0.35 6.90 3.56
N ALA A 129 0.69 7.37 4.24
CA ALA A 129 2.06 6.95 3.98
C ALA A 129 2.62 6.18 5.18
N VAL A 130 3.03 4.94 4.94
CA VAL A 130 3.67 4.05 5.91
C VAL A 130 5.15 3.97 5.57
N ILE A 131 5.97 4.54 6.43
CA ILE A 131 7.44 4.53 6.27
C ILE A 131 8.01 3.45 7.18
N MET A 132 8.73 2.52 6.58
CA MET A 132 9.40 1.44 7.28
C MET A 132 10.86 1.82 7.46
N ASP A 133 11.21 2.27 8.67
CA ASP A 133 12.57 2.61 9.04
C ASP A 133 13.32 1.32 9.39
N ASN A 134 14.23 0.94 8.52
CA ASN A 134 15.07 -0.26 8.68
C ASN A 134 16.58 0.05 8.68
N GLY A 135 16.97 1.32 8.78
CA GLY A 135 18.34 1.78 8.90
C GLY A 135 19.05 1.99 7.57
#